data_dc9d88509d9d62848cd78351c94ebab9
#
_entry.id   dc9d88509d9d62848cd78351c94ebab9
#
_cell.length_a   1.000
_cell.length_b   1.000
_cell.length_c   1.000
_cell.angle_alpha   90.00
_cell.angle_beta   90.00
_cell.angle_gamma   90.00
#
_symmetry.space_group_name_H-M   'P 1'
#
loop_
_entity.id
_entity.type
_entity.pdbx_description
1 polymer ?
#
loop_
_entity_poly.entity_id
_entity_poly.type
_entity_poly.pdbx_seq_one_letter_code
_entity_poly.pdbx_strand_id
1 'polypeptide(L)'
;ETLAKINSEETGKPIRESSIVELGGVIRTFDYYAGAATKILGNTQVINENLLSLTLKEPVGVVGQILPWNFPLLLASWKIAPALAAGCTMVIKPSELTPLGTLEIAKLCEEAGVPNGVINICPGVGEVAGAAIVQNPYINKISFTGSTKVGKQILKASSDTLKKVSLELGGKAPNILFEDCDIDSCL
;
A
#
# COMPACT_ATOMS: atom_id res chain seq x y z
N GLU A 1 21.82 1.43 0.06
CA GLU A 1 22.43 1.10 1.37
C GLU A 1 21.73 1.79 2.55
N THR A 2 21.47 3.09 2.47
CA THR A 2 20.87 3.90 3.55
C THR A 2 19.51 3.35 3.97
N LEU A 3 18.58 3.14 3.03
CA LEU A 3 17.26 2.56 3.33
C LEU A 3 17.33 1.18 3.98
N ALA A 4 18.26 0.32 3.55
CA ALA A 4 18.42 -1.00 4.16
C ALA A 4 18.86 -0.93 5.62
N LYS A 5 19.76 0.02 5.94
CA LYS A 5 20.20 0.25 7.32
C LYS A 5 19.05 0.76 8.19
N ILE A 6 18.35 1.80 7.74
CA ILE A 6 17.18 2.34 8.42
C ILE A 6 16.16 1.22 8.70
N ASN A 7 15.81 0.44 7.68
CA ASN A 7 14.85 -0.64 7.81
C ASN A 7 15.31 -1.73 8.80
N SER A 8 16.60 -2.08 8.77
CA SER A 8 17.19 -3.04 9.71
C SER A 8 17.13 -2.53 11.15
N GLU A 9 17.45 -1.26 11.37
CA GLU A 9 17.43 -0.61 12.69
C GLU A 9 15.99 -0.50 13.26
N GLU A 10 15.02 -0.09 12.42
CA GLU A 10 13.63 0.05 12.85
C GLU A 10 12.94 -1.29 13.13
N THR A 11 13.19 -2.29 12.31
CA THR A 11 12.47 -3.57 12.36
C THR A 11 13.18 -4.66 13.13
N GLY A 12 14.48 -4.51 13.40
CA GLY A 12 15.33 -5.55 13.97
C GLY A 12 15.70 -6.69 13.01
N LYS A 13 15.36 -6.55 11.71
CA LYS A 13 15.70 -7.56 10.69
C LYS A 13 17.20 -7.57 10.38
N PRO A 14 17.77 -8.72 10.01
CA PRO A 14 19.12 -8.77 9.46
C PRO A 14 19.26 -7.86 8.24
N ILE A 15 20.37 -7.15 8.14
CA ILE A 15 20.66 -6.23 7.01
C ILE A 15 20.56 -6.92 5.64
N ARG A 16 20.89 -8.20 5.57
CA ARG A 16 20.75 -9.02 4.35
C ARG A 16 19.30 -9.11 3.90
N GLU A 17 18.38 -9.34 4.84
CA GLU A 17 16.94 -9.42 4.56
C GLU A 17 16.40 -8.06 4.13
N SER A 18 16.75 -7.01 4.84
CA SER A 18 16.37 -5.64 4.49
C SER A 18 16.86 -5.23 3.11
N SER A 19 18.09 -5.59 2.72
CA SER A 19 18.69 -5.16 1.45
C SER A 19 18.27 -6.03 0.26
N ILE A 20 18.25 -7.35 0.40
CA ILE A 20 18.01 -8.25 -0.73
C ILE A 20 16.50 -8.51 -0.91
N VAL A 21 15.81 -8.84 0.19
CA VAL A 21 14.41 -9.25 0.11
C VAL A 21 13.51 -8.03 0.04
N GLU A 22 13.55 -7.16 1.05
CA GLU A 22 12.60 -6.06 1.17
C GLU A 22 12.88 -4.96 0.14
N LEU A 23 14.09 -4.41 0.08
CA LEU A 23 14.43 -3.40 -0.93
C LEU A 23 14.37 -3.94 -2.36
N GLY A 24 14.77 -5.17 -2.58
CA GLY A 24 14.59 -5.82 -3.89
C GLY A 24 13.13 -5.86 -4.31
N GLY A 25 12.21 -6.12 -3.36
CA GLY A 25 10.76 -6.04 -3.57
C GLY A 25 10.28 -4.63 -3.88
N VAL A 26 10.76 -3.63 -3.13
CA VAL A 26 10.45 -2.21 -3.35
C VAL A 26 10.81 -1.77 -4.77
N ILE A 27 12.04 -2.05 -5.21
CA ILE A 27 12.51 -1.68 -6.55
C ILE A 27 11.63 -2.32 -7.62
N ARG A 28 11.40 -3.63 -7.56
CA ARG A 28 10.53 -4.35 -8.51
C ARG A 28 9.11 -3.78 -8.55
N THR A 29 8.58 -3.34 -7.41
CA THR A 29 7.24 -2.75 -7.34
C THR A 29 7.18 -1.43 -8.10
N PHE A 30 8.11 -0.52 -7.86
CA PHE A 30 8.16 0.76 -8.58
C PHE A 30 8.40 0.56 -10.08
N ASP A 31 9.32 -0.31 -10.48
CA ASP A 31 9.57 -0.64 -11.89
C ASP A 31 8.30 -1.17 -12.57
N TYR A 32 7.59 -2.10 -11.93
CA TYR A 32 6.35 -2.65 -12.48
C TYR A 32 5.30 -1.55 -12.71
N TYR A 33 5.05 -0.70 -11.69
CA TYR A 33 4.02 0.33 -11.79
C TYR A 33 4.44 1.50 -12.68
N ALA A 34 5.72 1.80 -12.82
CA ALA A 34 6.21 2.73 -13.83
C ALA A 34 5.82 2.28 -15.25
N GLY A 35 6.01 0.99 -15.54
CA GLY A 35 5.57 0.41 -16.81
C GLY A 35 4.06 0.24 -16.94
N ALA A 36 3.32 0.18 -15.84
CA ALA A 36 1.86 0.01 -15.82
C ALA A 36 1.08 1.33 -15.99
N ALA A 37 1.67 2.47 -15.67
CA ALA A 37 0.99 3.78 -15.69
C ALA A 37 0.36 4.12 -17.04
N THR A 38 1.00 3.73 -18.15
CA THR A 38 0.50 3.94 -19.51
C THR A 38 -0.42 2.82 -20.01
N LYS A 39 -0.73 1.83 -19.17
CA LYS A 39 -1.54 0.64 -19.53
C LYS A 39 -2.88 0.59 -18.78
N ILE A 40 -3.33 1.70 -18.23
CA ILE A 40 -4.64 1.82 -17.58
C ILE A 40 -5.68 2.02 -18.68
N LEU A 41 -6.20 0.91 -19.20
CA LEU A 41 -7.12 0.91 -20.33
C LEU A 41 -8.58 0.96 -19.88
N GLY A 42 -9.41 1.65 -20.67
CA GLY A 42 -10.87 1.56 -20.61
C GLY A 42 -11.39 0.49 -21.58
N ASN A 43 -12.70 0.39 -21.66
CA ASN A 43 -13.38 -0.52 -22.59
C ASN A 43 -14.24 0.27 -23.58
N THR A 44 -14.38 -0.25 -24.78
CA THR A 44 -15.29 0.26 -25.81
C THR A 44 -16.22 -0.87 -26.22
N GLN A 45 -17.52 -0.62 -26.22
CA GLN A 45 -18.53 -1.61 -26.62
C GLN A 45 -19.55 -0.97 -27.54
N VAL A 46 -19.76 -1.55 -28.72
CA VAL A 46 -20.87 -1.20 -29.60
C VAL A 46 -22.11 -1.90 -29.07
N ILE A 47 -23.11 -1.16 -28.63
CA ILE A 47 -24.38 -1.68 -28.12
C ILE A 47 -25.33 -1.97 -29.28
N ASN A 48 -25.44 -1.01 -30.21
CA ASN A 48 -26.17 -1.14 -31.46
C ASN A 48 -25.68 -0.08 -32.47
N GLU A 49 -26.32 0.04 -33.61
CA GLU A 49 -25.93 0.95 -34.71
C GLU A 49 -25.85 2.44 -34.31
N ASN A 50 -26.58 2.83 -33.26
CA ASN A 50 -26.70 4.24 -32.83
C ASN A 50 -26.10 4.49 -31.44
N LEU A 51 -25.54 3.44 -30.76
CA LEU A 51 -25.09 3.56 -29.39
C LEU A 51 -23.72 2.89 -29.18
N LEU A 52 -22.75 3.70 -28.81
CA LEU A 52 -21.41 3.31 -28.40
C LEU A 52 -21.22 3.57 -26.91
N SER A 53 -20.81 2.57 -26.14
CA SER A 53 -20.44 2.68 -24.73
C SER A 53 -18.94 2.77 -24.58
N LEU A 54 -18.44 3.74 -23.81
CA LEU A 54 -17.04 3.94 -23.46
C LEU A 54 -16.89 3.92 -21.94
N THR A 55 -15.87 3.19 -21.44
CA THR A 55 -15.46 3.24 -20.05
C THR A 55 -14.09 3.89 -19.96
N LEU A 56 -13.99 4.99 -19.23
CA LEU A 56 -12.72 5.64 -18.90
C LEU A 56 -12.34 5.31 -17.45
N LYS A 57 -11.06 5.13 -17.20
CA LYS A 57 -10.52 4.98 -15.85
C LYS A 57 -10.02 6.33 -15.37
N GLU A 58 -10.48 6.74 -14.19
CA GLU A 58 -10.08 7.99 -13.57
C GLU A 58 -9.50 7.74 -12.17
N PRO A 59 -8.59 8.62 -11.68
CA PRO A 59 -8.10 8.55 -10.31
C PRO A 59 -9.24 8.54 -9.30
N VAL A 60 -9.13 7.74 -8.24
CA VAL A 60 -10.15 7.72 -7.19
C VAL A 60 -10.13 9.01 -6.36
N GLY A 61 -9.06 9.79 -6.43
CA GLY A 61 -8.85 11.02 -5.68
C GLY A 61 -7.79 10.84 -4.59
N VAL A 62 -8.08 11.25 -3.36
CA VAL A 62 -7.17 11.17 -2.22
C VAL A 62 -7.26 9.79 -1.56
N VAL A 63 -6.12 9.13 -1.37
CA VAL A 63 -6.02 7.80 -0.75
C VAL A 63 -5.38 7.91 0.64
N GLY A 64 -6.09 7.53 1.69
CA GLY A 64 -5.53 7.30 3.02
C GLY A 64 -4.89 5.91 3.08
N GLN A 65 -3.61 5.85 3.42
CA GLN A 65 -2.84 4.61 3.48
C GLN A 65 -2.33 4.41 4.91
N ILE A 66 -2.59 3.25 5.49
CA ILE A 66 -2.17 2.92 6.86
C ILE A 66 -1.33 1.65 6.80
N LEU A 67 -0.09 1.75 7.28
CA LEU A 67 0.95 0.74 7.15
C LEU A 67 1.24 0.04 8.48
N PRO A 68 1.54 -1.27 8.46
CA PRO A 68 2.03 -2.01 9.61
C PRO A 68 3.56 -1.88 9.74
N TRP A 69 4.10 -2.48 10.81
CA TRP A 69 5.52 -2.40 11.19
C TRP A 69 6.40 -3.51 10.62
N ASN A 70 5.82 -4.62 10.17
CA ASN A 70 6.58 -5.85 9.87
C ASN A 70 7.35 -5.80 8.52
N PHE A 71 6.84 -5.13 7.50
CA PHE A 71 7.48 -4.89 6.21
C PHE A 71 7.25 -3.44 5.75
N PRO A 72 7.80 -2.46 6.48
CA PRO A 72 7.40 -1.06 6.31
C PRO A 72 7.72 -0.52 4.91
N LEU A 73 8.89 -0.80 4.35
CA LEU A 73 9.29 -0.32 3.03
C LEU A 73 8.51 -1.02 1.91
N LEU A 74 8.38 -2.34 1.99
CA LEU A 74 7.70 -3.13 0.98
C LEU A 74 6.22 -2.77 0.91
N LEU A 75 5.54 -2.71 2.06
CA LEU A 75 4.13 -2.36 2.12
C LEU A 75 3.86 -0.90 1.77
N ALA A 76 4.81 0.01 2.06
CA ALA A 76 4.75 1.37 1.55
C ALA A 76 4.79 1.38 0.01
N SER A 77 5.73 0.67 -0.60
CA SER A 77 5.85 0.61 -2.06
C SER A 77 4.59 0.01 -2.72
N TRP A 78 3.99 -1.03 -2.13
CA TRP A 78 2.76 -1.66 -2.63
C TRP A 78 1.54 -0.76 -2.60
N LYS A 79 1.60 0.32 -1.82
CA LYS A 79 0.52 1.31 -1.75
C LYS A 79 0.85 2.60 -2.51
N ILE A 80 2.10 3.06 -2.46
CA ILE A 80 2.55 4.29 -3.13
C ILE A 80 2.58 4.10 -4.65
N ALA A 81 3.27 3.07 -5.14
CA ALA A 81 3.49 2.90 -6.57
C ALA A 81 2.19 2.76 -7.38
N PRO A 82 1.21 1.90 -7.00
CA PRO A 82 -0.05 1.83 -7.73
C PRO A 82 -0.89 3.11 -7.61
N ALA A 83 -0.83 3.83 -6.48
CA ALA A 83 -1.55 5.09 -6.33
C ALA A 83 -0.97 6.18 -7.24
N LEU A 84 0.36 6.28 -7.36
CA LEU A 84 1.03 7.17 -8.31
C LEU A 84 0.68 6.81 -9.75
N ALA A 85 0.78 5.55 -10.13
CA ALA A 85 0.45 5.08 -11.48
C ALA A 85 -0.99 5.38 -11.86
N ALA A 86 -1.92 5.34 -10.88
CA ALA A 86 -3.33 5.67 -11.07
C ALA A 86 -3.64 7.19 -11.01
N GLY A 87 -2.64 8.05 -10.79
CA GLY A 87 -2.82 9.50 -10.70
C GLY A 87 -3.48 9.99 -9.41
N CYS A 88 -3.40 9.21 -8.32
CA CYS A 88 -3.96 9.57 -7.02
C CYS A 88 -2.97 10.36 -6.16
N THR A 89 -3.48 11.22 -5.29
CA THR A 89 -2.73 11.79 -4.18
C THR A 89 -2.93 10.95 -2.91
N MET A 90 -2.03 11.05 -1.93
CA MET A 90 -2.09 10.17 -0.78
C MET A 90 -1.67 10.82 0.53
N VAL A 91 -2.30 10.38 1.62
CA VAL A 91 -1.91 10.64 3.00
C VAL A 91 -1.57 9.30 3.65
N ILE A 92 -0.33 9.14 4.08
CA ILE A 92 0.22 7.86 4.54
C ILE A 92 0.54 7.95 6.02
N LYS A 93 -0.03 7.04 6.81
CA LYS A 93 0.38 6.82 8.19
C LYS A 93 1.24 5.55 8.29
N PRO A 94 2.55 5.68 8.42
CA PRO A 94 3.38 4.54 8.77
C PRO A 94 3.08 4.05 10.19
N SER A 95 3.52 2.84 10.53
CA SER A 95 3.52 2.42 11.93
C SER A 95 4.40 3.38 12.75
N GLU A 96 3.97 3.68 13.96
CA GLU A 96 4.75 4.47 14.94
C GLU A 96 6.08 3.81 15.32
N LEU A 97 6.18 2.49 15.14
CA LEU A 97 7.40 1.71 15.41
C LEU A 97 8.43 1.79 14.27
N THR A 98 7.99 2.06 13.04
CA THR A 98 8.85 2.00 11.84
C THR A 98 8.51 3.12 10.85
N PRO A 99 8.61 4.40 11.24
CA PRO A 99 8.24 5.52 10.36
C PRO A 99 9.37 6.00 9.44
N LEU A 100 10.64 5.82 9.82
CA LEU A 100 11.78 6.48 9.18
C LEU A 100 12.00 6.01 7.75
N GLY A 101 11.89 4.71 7.51
CA GLY A 101 12.01 4.16 6.16
C GLY A 101 10.95 4.72 5.20
N THR A 102 9.71 4.89 5.65
CA THR A 102 8.63 5.48 4.84
C THR A 102 8.87 6.96 4.57
N LEU A 103 9.39 7.70 5.54
CA LEU A 103 9.78 9.11 5.37
C LEU A 103 10.90 9.25 4.34
N GLU A 104 11.88 8.34 4.34
CA GLU A 104 12.97 8.36 3.37
C GLU A 104 12.49 8.02 1.95
N ILE A 105 11.55 7.08 1.79
CA ILE A 105 10.90 6.85 0.47
C ILE A 105 10.23 8.12 -0.05
N ALA A 106 9.55 8.89 0.82
CA ALA A 106 8.90 10.13 0.40
C ALA A 106 9.90 11.17 -0.11
N LYS A 107 11.07 11.32 0.55
CA LYS A 107 12.15 12.19 0.08
C LYS A 107 12.69 11.74 -1.28
N LEU A 108 12.92 10.44 -1.46
CA LEU A 108 13.37 9.90 -2.74
C LEU A 108 12.35 10.14 -3.86
N CYS A 109 11.05 10.08 -3.55
CA CYS A 109 10.01 10.44 -4.51
C CYS A 109 10.05 11.93 -4.88
N GLU A 110 10.28 12.81 -3.91
CA GLU A 110 10.46 14.25 -4.15
C GLU A 110 11.69 14.52 -5.02
N GLU A 111 12.83 13.90 -4.71
CA GLU A 111 14.06 13.97 -5.52
C GLU A 111 13.86 13.45 -6.95
N ALA A 112 13.00 12.44 -7.13
CA ALA A 112 12.61 11.91 -8.43
C ALA A 112 11.62 12.81 -9.20
N GLY A 113 11.18 13.93 -8.64
CA GLY A 113 10.33 14.92 -9.28
C GLY A 113 8.82 14.69 -9.05
N VAL A 114 8.41 13.88 -8.07
CA VAL A 114 6.99 13.80 -7.68
C VAL A 114 6.58 15.16 -7.09
N PRO A 115 5.52 15.81 -7.61
CA PRO A 115 5.12 17.13 -7.15
C PRO A 115 4.75 17.17 -5.66
N ASN A 116 5.02 18.31 -5.02
CA ASN A 116 4.66 18.54 -3.61
C ASN A 116 3.16 18.34 -3.39
N GLY A 117 2.80 17.70 -2.28
CA GLY A 117 1.41 17.41 -1.92
C GLY A 117 0.82 16.13 -2.55
N VAL A 118 1.53 15.46 -3.47
CA VAL A 118 1.10 14.15 -4.00
C VAL A 118 1.29 13.05 -2.97
N ILE A 119 2.43 13.04 -2.25
CA ILE A 119 2.73 12.11 -1.17
C ILE A 119 2.87 12.90 0.13
N ASN A 120 2.05 12.58 1.14
CA ASN A 120 2.08 13.25 2.44
C ASN A 120 2.21 12.19 3.53
N ILE A 121 3.30 12.22 4.30
CA ILE A 121 3.50 11.28 5.39
C ILE A 121 3.04 11.93 6.70
N CYS A 122 2.21 11.21 7.46
CA CYS A 122 1.59 11.66 8.71
C CYS A 122 1.90 10.65 9.82
N PRO A 123 3.09 10.68 10.44
CA PRO A 123 3.41 9.80 11.55
C PRO A 123 2.49 10.05 12.75
N GLY A 124 2.23 9.00 13.53
CA GLY A 124 1.41 9.11 14.73
C GLY A 124 0.81 7.76 15.12
N VAL A 125 0.23 7.71 16.30
CA VAL A 125 -0.43 6.49 16.81
C VAL A 125 -1.73 6.21 16.07
N GLY A 126 -2.08 4.92 15.97
CA GLY A 126 -3.21 4.45 15.19
C GLY A 126 -4.54 5.08 15.57
N GLU A 127 -4.79 5.19 16.89
CA GLU A 127 -6.03 5.72 17.45
C GLU A 127 -6.25 7.22 17.18
N VAL A 128 -5.18 7.97 16.89
CA VAL A 128 -5.24 9.42 16.60
C VAL A 128 -5.09 9.66 15.10
N ALA A 129 -3.90 9.48 14.56
CA ALA A 129 -3.61 9.77 13.14
C ALA A 129 -4.35 8.83 12.19
N GLY A 130 -4.38 7.53 12.51
CA GLY A 130 -5.12 6.54 11.72
C GLY A 130 -6.62 6.80 11.73
N ALA A 131 -7.20 7.06 12.89
CA ALA A 131 -8.62 7.37 13.01
C ALA A 131 -8.99 8.67 12.27
N ALA A 132 -8.16 9.72 12.39
CA ALA A 132 -8.36 10.97 11.68
C ALA A 132 -8.36 10.77 10.15
N ILE A 133 -7.45 9.97 9.60
CA ILE A 133 -7.43 9.63 8.17
C ILE A 133 -8.73 8.91 7.77
N VAL A 134 -9.17 7.91 8.55
CA VAL A 134 -10.37 7.13 8.23
C VAL A 134 -11.63 7.98 8.27
N GLN A 135 -11.75 8.89 9.23
CA GLN A 135 -12.93 9.74 9.42
C GLN A 135 -12.98 10.96 8.48
N ASN A 136 -11.84 11.35 7.89
CA ASN A 136 -11.76 12.56 7.07
C ASN A 136 -12.63 12.44 5.81
N PRO A 137 -13.60 13.36 5.58
CA PRO A 137 -14.53 13.28 4.45
C PRO A 137 -13.87 13.53 3.08
N TYR A 138 -12.69 14.15 3.03
CA TYR A 138 -11.96 14.42 1.79
C TYR A 138 -11.10 13.23 1.32
N ILE A 139 -11.01 12.17 2.11
CA ILE A 139 -10.35 10.92 1.70
C ILE A 139 -11.36 10.02 1.02
N ASN A 140 -11.09 9.66 -0.24
CA ASN A 140 -11.98 8.89 -1.11
C ASN A 140 -11.80 7.38 -0.97
N LYS A 141 -10.60 6.95 -0.56
CA LYS A 141 -10.26 5.52 -0.39
C LYS A 141 -9.34 5.32 0.80
N ILE A 142 -9.56 4.23 1.55
CA ILE A 142 -8.62 3.73 2.57
C ILE A 142 -7.94 2.46 2.06
N SER A 143 -6.63 2.40 2.21
CA SER A 143 -5.83 1.19 2.02
C SER A 143 -5.11 0.86 3.33
N PHE A 144 -5.54 -0.20 3.98
CA PHE A 144 -5.04 -0.63 5.29
C PHE A 144 -4.39 -2.00 5.22
N THR A 145 -3.27 -2.16 5.90
CA THR A 145 -2.67 -3.46 6.20
C THR A 145 -2.42 -3.54 7.71
N GLY A 146 -2.92 -4.58 8.36
CA GLY A 146 -2.78 -4.75 9.81
C GLY A 146 -3.73 -5.78 10.41
N SER A 147 -4.12 -5.59 11.68
CA SER A 147 -4.96 -6.56 12.37
C SER A 147 -6.41 -6.59 11.88
N THR A 148 -7.03 -7.76 11.90
CA THR A 148 -8.45 -7.94 11.57
C THR A 148 -9.36 -7.07 12.44
N LYS A 149 -9.00 -6.88 13.72
CA LYS A 149 -9.76 -6.03 14.66
C LYS A 149 -9.82 -4.59 14.15
N VAL A 150 -8.69 -4.00 13.80
CA VAL A 150 -8.62 -2.63 13.27
C VAL A 150 -9.27 -2.54 11.89
N GLY A 151 -9.08 -3.53 11.02
CA GLY A 151 -9.74 -3.57 9.71
C GLY A 151 -11.27 -3.50 9.81
N LYS A 152 -11.87 -4.22 10.76
CA LYS A 152 -13.31 -4.14 11.02
C LYS A 152 -13.75 -2.75 11.51
N GLN A 153 -12.94 -2.09 12.36
CA GLN A 153 -13.21 -0.73 12.82
C GLN A 153 -13.16 0.27 11.66
N ILE A 154 -12.14 0.15 10.78
CA ILE A 154 -12.01 0.98 9.59
C ILE A 154 -13.21 0.82 8.66
N LEU A 155 -13.62 -0.43 8.38
CA LEU A 155 -14.76 -0.69 7.52
C LEU A 155 -16.05 -0.07 8.08
N LYS A 156 -16.28 -0.21 9.39
CA LYS A 156 -17.43 0.40 10.08
C LYS A 156 -17.40 1.93 9.98
N ALA A 157 -16.28 2.56 10.27
CA ALA A 157 -16.16 4.01 10.22
C ALA A 157 -16.21 4.58 8.78
N SER A 158 -15.85 3.79 7.79
CA SER A 158 -15.91 4.18 6.38
C SER A 158 -17.32 4.16 5.79
N SER A 159 -18.27 3.49 6.44
CA SER A 159 -19.64 3.38 5.97
C SER A 159 -20.38 4.73 5.94
N ASP A 160 -20.06 5.65 6.86
CA ASP A 160 -20.70 6.96 6.94
C ASP A 160 -20.44 7.85 5.71
N THR A 161 -19.33 7.62 5.04
CA THR A 161 -18.92 8.40 3.84
C THR A 161 -18.89 7.56 2.56
N LEU A 162 -19.24 6.27 2.63
CA LEU A 162 -19.20 5.31 1.53
C LEU A 162 -17.86 5.27 0.78
N LYS A 163 -16.76 5.60 1.46
CA LYS A 163 -15.43 5.57 0.85
C LYS A 163 -15.00 4.13 0.54
N LYS A 164 -14.23 3.97 -0.53
CA LYS A 164 -13.69 2.67 -0.92
C LYS A 164 -12.68 2.18 0.12
N VAL A 165 -12.71 0.89 0.46
CA VAL A 165 -11.80 0.29 1.45
C VAL A 165 -11.13 -0.93 0.84
N SER A 166 -9.80 -1.00 0.96
CA SER A 166 -9.00 -2.20 0.69
C SER A 166 -8.30 -2.61 1.98
N LEU A 167 -8.51 -3.84 2.41
CA LEU A 167 -7.99 -4.37 3.67
C LEU A 167 -7.13 -5.60 3.41
N GLU A 168 -5.88 -5.56 3.89
CA GLU A 168 -4.99 -6.69 3.98
C GLU A 168 -4.82 -7.02 5.46
N LEU A 169 -5.33 -8.17 5.87
CA LEU A 169 -5.53 -8.50 7.27
C LEU A 169 -4.72 -9.74 7.69
N GLY A 170 -4.65 -9.95 9.00
CA GLY A 170 -4.02 -11.13 9.56
C GLY A 170 -4.76 -12.43 9.22
N GLY A 171 -4.01 -13.49 9.15
CA GLY A 171 -4.52 -14.84 8.92
C GLY A 171 -3.45 -15.88 9.21
N LYS A 172 -3.81 -17.15 9.05
CA LYS A 172 -2.92 -18.28 9.11
C LYS A 172 -3.14 -19.13 7.86
N ALA A 173 -2.12 -19.16 6.98
CA ALA A 173 -2.16 -20.04 5.81
C ALA A 173 -2.21 -21.50 6.26
N PRO A 174 -3.00 -22.36 5.61
CA PRO A 174 -2.94 -23.79 5.88
C PRO A 174 -1.60 -24.37 5.41
N ASN A 175 -1.03 -25.26 6.23
CA ASN A 175 0.07 -26.13 5.85
C ASN A 175 -0.48 -27.56 5.80
N ILE A 176 -0.63 -28.11 4.59
CA ILE A 176 -1.28 -29.40 4.36
C ILE A 176 -0.22 -30.41 3.93
N LEU A 177 0.03 -31.39 4.79
CA LEU A 177 0.95 -32.51 4.52
C LEU A 177 0.10 -33.75 4.23
N PHE A 178 0.27 -34.33 3.04
CA PHE A 178 -0.36 -35.61 2.70
C PHE A 178 0.42 -36.78 3.27
N GLU A 179 -0.20 -37.95 3.39
CA GLU A 179 0.37 -39.15 4.02
C GLU A 179 1.60 -39.71 3.32
N ASP A 180 1.77 -39.40 2.03
CA ASP A 180 2.86 -39.84 1.16
C ASP A 180 4.02 -38.83 1.08
N CYS A 181 3.97 -37.71 1.84
CA CYS A 181 5.05 -36.72 1.85
C CYS A 181 6.25 -37.22 2.67
N ASP A 182 7.43 -36.79 2.26
CA ASP A 182 8.64 -36.89 3.07
C ASP A 182 8.64 -35.76 4.14
N ILE A 183 8.28 -36.12 5.37
CA ILE A 183 8.11 -35.16 6.47
C ILE A 183 9.40 -34.38 6.74
N ASP A 184 10.58 -35.05 6.69
CA ASP A 184 11.88 -34.44 6.97
C ASP A 184 12.25 -33.39 5.92
N SER A 185 11.76 -33.54 4.68
CA SER A 185 11.95 -32.56 3.61
C SER A 185 10.89 -31.42 3.63
N CYS A 186 9.79 -31.59 4.37
CA CYS A 186 8.71 -30.62 4.47
C CYS A 186 8.84 -29.66 5.67
N LEU A 187 9.70 -29.99 6.65
CA LEU A 187 9.97 -29.21 7.86
C LEU A 187 11.30 -28.45 7.76
#